data_0fe4ec5bf5733128e3dcc7e1595c8225
#
_entry.id   0fe4ec5bf5733128e3dcc7e1595c8225
#
_cell.length_a   1.000
_cell.length_b   1.000
_cell.length_c   1.000
_cell.angle_alpha   90.00
_cell.angle_beta   90.00
_cell.angle_gamma   90.00
#
_symmetry.space_group_name_H-M   'P 1'
#
loop_
_entity.id
_entity.type
_entity.pdbx_description
1 polymer ?
#
loop_
_entity_poly.entity_id
_entity_poly.type
_entity_poly.pdbx_seq_one_letter_code
_entity_poly.pdbx_strand_id
1 'polypeptide(L)'
;MLILIISVLLYQYIKVTIYEGISQSLAYEAKILSTSANLSKVEKPFEYFTLNDSPTKAKLVEGKTVSPYFVTERVGQKTHLTLFYPYMDDTSIALTKDTTHQSKLIDQILIDIIMVNATSILLIIFYVLFLSRMLLVPIKILSRKMTNLNERFLQTVSLEELPPEFKPLGKSLNRLIERIQTFVLYQKELFVGVAHELKTPLAVMKTKNEVTLIKPRESEKYIEALKNNNEAINQMNKMIGSILEIGRQEGAQFEEAVRIDIIEFLNQSANNFKILARGEGKDIATDFAPSRLEMTLQTTLLTHVIQNFVQNAIKFSPRGAVITLRSRLSENEFIIEVVDEGCGIDESKDLFAPFKRFGDKGGAGLGLFLAKGAAQALGGSVSIKNRTDGCSGAVSTLTLAINKNNKGK
;
A
#
# COMPACT_ATOMS: atom_id res chain seq x y z
N MET A 1 -17.94 -4.71 28.23
CA MET A 1 -19.27 -4.28 28.67
C MET A 1 -20.33 -5.36 28.47
N LEU A 2 -20.52 -5.95 27.28
CA LEU A 2 -21.53 -6.98 27.02
C LEU A 2 -21.41 -8.20 27.96
N ILE A 3 -20.20 -8.72 28.17
CA ILE A 3 -19.94 -9.88 29.05
C ILE A 3 -20.40 -9.60 30.48
N LEU A 4 -20.14 -8.43 31.03
CA LEU A 4 -20.57 -8.04 32.37
C LEU A 4 -22.09 -7.97 32.48
N ILE A 5 -22.75 -7.43 31.48
CA ILE A 5 -24.23 -7.37 31.43
C ILE A 5 -24.84 -8.77 31.42
N ILE A 6 -24.31 -9.65 30.55
CA ILE A 6 -24.78 -11.05 30.47
C ILE A 6 -24.52 -11.78 31.79
N SER A 7 -23.35 -11.58 32.42
CA SER A 7 -23.05 -12.20 33.70
C SER A 7 -23.99 -11.77 34.83
N VAL A 8 -24.35 -10.46 34.89
CA VAL A 8 -25.32 -9.94 35.86
C VAL A 8 -26.73 -10.52 35.62
N LEU A 9 -27.12 -10.55 34.32
CA LEU A 9 -28.43 -11.13 33.97
C LEU A 9 -28.49 -12.64 34.30
N LEU A 10 -27.43 -13.37 34.02
CA LEU A 10 -27.34 -14.80 34.35
C LEU A 10 -27.41 -15.04 35.86
N TYR A 11 -26.64 -14.27 36.64
CA TYR A 11 -26.73 -14.34 38.10
C TYR A 11 -28.17 -14.07 38.64
N GLN A 12 -28.79 -13.01 38.16
CA GLN A 12 -30.16 -12.69 38.54
C GLN A 12 -31.13 -13.79 38.14
N TYR A 13 -31.01 -14.31 36.93
CA TYR A 13 -31.85 -15.41 36.45
C TYR A 13 -31.72 -16.66 37.35
N ILE A 14 -30.50 -17.08 37.67
CA ILE A 14 -30.25 -18.24 38.52
C ILE A 14 -30.83 -18.02 39.93
N LYS A 15 -30.56 -16.83 40.50
CA LYS A 15 -31.07 -16.47 41.84
C LYS A 15 -32.61 -16.53 41.90
N VAL A 16 -33.29 -15.94 40.93
CA VAL A 16 -34.76 -15.92 40.84
C VAL A 16 -35.27 -17.35 40.66
N THR A 17 -34.71 -18.12 39.76
CA THR A 17 -35.13 -19.50 39.47
C THR A 17 -35.02 -20.40 40.71
N ILE A 18 -33.91 -20.31 41.46
CA ILE A 18 -33.73 -21.07 42.69
C ILE A 18 -34.77 -20.64 43.74
N TYR A 19 -34.99 -19.34 43.91
CA TYR A 19 -35.95 -18.80 44.88
C TYR A 19 -37.40 -19.16 44.55
N GLU A 20 -37.80 -19.08 43.30
CA GLU A 20 -39.11 -19.48 42.80
C GLU A 20 -39.34 -20.99 43.03
N GLY A 21 -38.35 -21.84 42.73
CA GLY A 21 -38.47 -23.29 42.99
C GLY A 21 -38.72 -23.62 44.46
N ILE A 22 -38.04 -22.96 45.39
CA ILE A 22 -38.20 -23.14 46.82
C ILE A 22 -39.61 -22.61 47.26
N SER A 23 -39.98 -21.44 46.77
CA SER A 23 -41.25 -20.78 47.11
C SER A 23 -42.46 -21.60 46.63
N GLN A 24 -42.40 -22.15 45.42
CA GLN A 24 -43.43 -23.03 44.88
C GLN A 24 -43.56 -24.33 45.68
N SER A 25 -42.41 -24.94 46.05
CA SER A 25 -42.40 -26.13 46.92
C SER A 25 -43.07 -25.88 48.26
N LEU A 26 -42.70 -24.75 48.94
CA LEU A 26 -43.32 -24.39 50.23
C LEU A 26 -44.81 -24.07 50.10
N ALA A 27 -45.22 -23.38 49.03
CA ALA A 27 -46.62 -23.09 48.78
C ALA A 27 -47.46 -24.37 48.54
N TYR A 28 -46.90 -25.33 47.82
CA TYR A 28 -47.52 -26.62 47.59
C TYR A 28 -47.65 -27.44 48.91
N GLU A 29 -46.58 -27.47 49.73
CA GLU A 29 -46.59 -28.08 51.04
C GLU A 29 -47.62 -27.45 51.98
N ALA A 30 -47.72 -26.08 52.01
CA ALA A 30 -48.69 -25.36 52.80
C ALA A 30 -50.09 -25.70 52.40
N LYS A 31 -50.39 -25.81 51.10
CA LYS A 31 -51.72 -26.18 50.57
C LYS A 31 -52.10 -27.61 51.00
N ILE A 32 -51.18 -28.57 50.95
CA ILE A 32 -51.47 -29.95 51.43
C ILE A 32 -51.77 -29.97 52.91
N LEU A 33 -50.95 -29.27 53.71
CA LEU A 33 -51.13 -29.21 55.15
C LEU A 33 -52.46 -28.52 55.53
N SER A 34 -52.81 -27.47 54.84
CA SER A 34 -54.13 -26.74 55.10
C SER A 34 -55.36 -27.62 54.80
N THR A 35 -55.21 -28.62 53.92
CA THR A 35 -56.36 -29.47 53.49
C THR A 35 -56.44 -30.80 54.26
N SER A 36 -55.31 -31.35 54.70
CA SER A 36 -55.18 -32.73 55.21
C SER A 36 -55.07 -32.87 56.73
N ALA A 37 -54.81 -31.80 57.46
CA ALA A 37 -54.53 -31.88 58.90
C ALA A 37 -55.58 -31.08 59.74
N ASN A 38 -56.13 -31.79 60.72
CA ASN A 38 -56.87 -31.12 61.81
C ASN A 38 -55.82 -30.57 62.81
N LEU A 39 -55.16 -29.50 62.40
CA LEU A 39 -53.98 -28.88 63.08
C LEU A 39 -54.40 -28.17 64.41
N SER A 40 -55.64 -28.11 64.70
CA SER A 40 -56.20 -27.44 65.89
C SER A 40 -55.76 -28.06 67.26
N LYS A 41 -55.04 -29.21 67.23
CA LYS A 41 -54.53 -29.90 68.44
C LYS A 41 -53.02 -29.85 68.61
N VAL A 42 -52.23 -29.09 67.72
CA VAL A 42 -50.79 -29.12 67.75
C VAL A 42 -50.27 -27.86 68.43
N GLU A 43 -49.99 -27.93 69.74
CA GLU A 43 -49.42 -26.81 70.54
C GLU A 43 -47.94 -26.56 70.33
N LYS A 44 -47.17 -27.44 69.61
CA LYS A 44 -45.76 -27.32 69.41
C LYS A 44 -45.38 -27.33 67.92
N PRO A 45 -44.25 -26.64 67.52
CA PRO A 45 -43.69 -26.78 66.14
C PRO A 45 -43.42 -28.24 65.88
N PHE A 46 -43.90 -28.78 64.78
CA PHE A 46 -43.63 -30.14 64.36
C PHE A 46 -42.73 -30.16 63.13
N GLU A 47 -41.75 -31.10 63.04
CA GLU A 47 -40.93 -31.29 61.90
C GLU A 47 -41.64 -32.23 60.93
N TYR A 48 -41.71 -31.78 59.72
CA TYR A 48 -42.39 -32.48 58.64
C TYR A 48 -41.38 -32.75 57.52
N PHE A 49 -41.22 -34.00 57.14
CA PHE A 49 -40.28 -34.42 56.10
C PHE A 49 -41.00 -34.38 54.75
N THR A 50 -40.47 -33.58 53.83
CA THR A 50 -40.87 -33.57 52.43
C THR A 50 -40.05 -34.53 51.61
N LEU A 51 -40.51 -34.87 50.40
CA LEU A 51 -39.82 -35.71 49.43
C LEU A 51 -38.42 -35.21 49.02
N ASN A 52 -38.01 -34.03 49.46
CA ASN A 52 -36.75 -33.35 49.11
C ASN A 52 -35.76 -33.18 50.29
N ASP A 53 -35.59 -34.15 51.11
CA ASP A 53 -34.56 -34.28 52.16
C ASP A 53 -34.26 -33.12 53.13
N SER A 54 -34.99 -32.00 53.06
CA SER A 54 -34.82 -30.88 53.98
C SER A 54 -36.01 -30.79 54.91
N PRO A 55 -35.84 -30.88 56.25
CA PRO A 55 -36.97 -30.82 57.18
C PRO A 55 -37.58 -29.43 57.14
N THR A 56 -38.88 -29.38 56.81
CA THR A 56 -39.70 -28.20 56.91
C THR A 56 -40.37 -28.15 58.29
N LYS A 57 -40.21 -27.04 59.02
CA LYS A 57 -40.83 -26.84 60.32
C LYS A 57 -42.17 -26.11 60.12
N ALA A 58 -43.25 -26.67 60.61
CA ALA A 58 -44.52 -26.07 60.58
C ALA A 58 -44.93 -25.58 61.99
N LYS A 59 -45.48 -24.38 62.08
CA LYS A 59 -46.03 -23.74 63.32
C LYS A 59 -47.30 -23.01 63.03
N LEU A 60 -48.28 -23.12 63.91
CA LEU A 60 -49.43 -22.25 63.89
C LEU A 60 -49.05 -20.92 64.57
N VAL A 61 -49.39 -19.81 63.90
CA VAL A 61 -49.14 -18.45 64.43
C VAL A 61 -50.47 -17.75 64.50
N GLU A 62 -50.72 -17.09 65.63
CA GLU A 62 -51.92 -16.22 65.81
C GLU A 62 -51.68 -14.97 64.92
N GLY A 63 -52.70 -14.67 64.10
CA GLY A 63 -52.68 -13.52 63.19
C GLY A 63 -53.33 -13.85 61.85
N LYS A 64 -54.24 -12.99 61.44
CA LYS A 64 -54.94 -13.15 60.15
C LYS A 64 -54.01 -12.78 58.97
N THR A 65 -53.71 -13.75 58.14
CA THR A 65 -52.97 -13.55 56.85
C THR A 65 -54.06 -13.57 55.74
N VAL A 66 -54.12 -12.47 54.94
CA VAL A 66 -55.07 -12.35 53.83
C VAL A 66 -54.61 -13.04 52.57
N SER A 67 -53.28 -13.04 52.33
CA SER A 67 -52.63 -13.70 51.17
C SER A 67 -51.29 -14.32 51.61
N PRO A 68 -50.85 -15.42 50.96
CA PRO A 68 -49.55 -16.01 51.27
C PRO A 68 -48.42 -15.00 51.04
N TYR A 69 -47.47 -14.93 51.98
CA TYR A 69 -46.26 -14.13 51.83
C TYR A 69 -45.03 -14.83 52.40
N PHE A 70 -43.83 -14.49 51.85
CA PHE A 70 -42.57 -15.10 52.21
C PHE A 70 -41.70 -14.12 53.00
N VAL A 71 -41.05 -14.61 54.04
CA VAL A 71 -40.06 -13.87 54.82
C VAL A 71 -38.76 -14.63 54.84
N THR A 72 -37.67 -13.97 54.46
CA THR A 72 -36.34 -14.56 54.55
C THR A 72 -35.62 -14.01 55.79
N GLU A 73 -35.24 -14.91 56.70
CA GLU A 73 -34.53 -14.55 57.94
C GLU A 73 -33.15 -15.19 57.93
N ARG A 74 -32.14 -14.42 58.35
CA ARG A 74 -30.81 -14.92 58.53
C ARG A 74 -30.47 -14.94 60.01
N VAL A 75 -30.31 -16.15 60.59
CA VAL A 75 -29.97 -16.34 61.99
C VAL A 75 -28.56 -16.94 62.06
N GLY A 76 -27.58 -16.07 62.33
CA GLY A 76 -26.17 -16.44 62.30
C GLY A 76 -25.72 -16.87 60.92
N GLN A 77 -25.30 -18.13 60.75
CA GLN A 77 -24.84 -18.69 59.46
C GLN A 77 -25.97 -19.44 58.69
N LYS A 78 -27.17 -19.48 59.24
CA LYS A 78 -28.31 -20.19 58.66
C LYS A 78 -29.27 -19.19 58.05
N THR A 79 -29.76 -19.50 56.85
CA THR A 79 -30.78 -18.74 56.13
C THR A 79 -32.05 -19.57 56.11
N HIS A 80 -33.14 -19.00 56.58
CA HIS A 80 -34.46 -19.62 56.63
C HIS A 80 -35.43 -18.85 55.75
N LEU A 81 -36.19 -19.60 54.97
CA LEU A 81 -37.36 -19.03 54.23
C LEU A 81 -38.63 -19.49 54.93
N THR A 82 -39.43 -18.56 55.40
CA THR A 82 -40.72 -18.83 56.06
C THR A 82 -41.84 -18.35 55.18
N LEU A 83 -42.75 -19.26 54.85
CA LEU A 83 -44.01 -18.96 54.19
C LEU A 83 -45.12 -18.86 55.26
N PHE A 84 -45.83 -17.73 55.31
CA PHE A 84 -47.04 -17.53 56.05
C PHE A 84 -48.25 -17.79 55.12
N TYR A 85 -49.03 -18.84 55.43
CA TYR A 85 -50.14 -19.27 54.58
C TYR A 85 -51.43 -19.17 55.39
N PRO A 86 -52.56 -18.61 54.82
CA PRO A 86 -53.89 -18.49 55.52
C PRO A 86 -54.36 -19.87 55.88
N TYR A 87 -54.91 -20.04 57.15
CA TYR A 87 -55.42 -21.32 57.57
C TYR A 87 -56.90 -21.23 58.10
N MET A 88 -57.16 -20.61 59.21
CA MET A 88 -58.47 -20.40 59.78
C MET A 88 -58.67 -18.94 60.22
N ASP A 89 -59.92 -18.52 60.61
CA ASP A 89 -60.32 -17.14 60.76
C ASP A 89 -59.32 -16.17 61.45
N ASP A 90 -58.47 -16.68 62.35
CA ASP A 90 -57.46 -15.86 63.06
C ASP A 90 -56.07 -16.55 63.17
N THR A 91 -55.80 -17.58 62.40
CA THR A 91 -54.56 -18.34 62.45
C THR A 91 -53.93 -18.52 61.09
N SER A 92 -52.59 -18.54 61.03
CA SER A 92 -51.77 -18.79 59.80
C SER A 92 -50.85 -19.96 60.08
N ILE A 93 -50.51 -20.73 59.01
CA ILE A 93 -49.48 -21.74 59.04
C ILE A 93 -48.16 -21.08 58.64
N ALA A 94 -47.22 -21.06 59.54
CA ALA A 94 -45.79 -20.66 59.20
C ALA A 94 -44.99 -21.89 58.87
N LEU A 95 -44.57 -22.02 57.59
CA LEU A 95 -43.69 -23.08 57.13
C LEU A 95 -42.26 -22.55 56.94
N THR A 96 -41.32 -22.99 57.73
CA THR A 96 -39.92 -22.57 57.72
C THR A 96 -39.05 -23.68 57.17
N LYS A 97 -38.32 -23.38 56.09
CA LYS A 97 -37.38 -24.27 55.47
C LYS A 97 -35.96 -23.69 55.58
N ASP A 98 -35.01 -24.55 55.92
CA ASP A 98 -33.60 -24.18 55.94
C ASP A 98 -33.11 -24.08 54.48
N THR A 99 -32.76 -22.88 54.05
CA THR A 99 -32.25 -22.56 52.70
C THR A 99 -30.78 -22.18 52.69
N THR A 100 -30.05 -22.57 53.77
CA THR A 100 -28.64 -22.24 53.95
C THR A 100 -27.78 -22.77 52.80
N HIS A 101 -28.06 -24.02 52.37
CA HIS A 101 -27.31 -24.63 51.27
C HIS A 101 -27.51 -23.88 49.93
N GLN A 102 -28.76 -23.54 49.62
CA GLN A 102 -29.10 -22.80 48.40
C GLN A 102 -28.53 -21.39 48.42
N SER A 103 -28.56 -20.72 49.58
CA SER A 103 -27.93 -19.40 49.75
C SER A 103 -26.40 -19.46 49.51
N LYS A 104 -25.73 -20.48 50.08
CA LYS A 104 -24.29 -20.67 49.87
C LYS A 104 -23.94 -21.00 48.39
N LEU A 105 -24.79 -21.79 47.72
CA LEU A 105 -24.60 -22.05 46.27
C LEU A 105 -24.74 -20.75 45.45
N ILE A 106 -25.71 -19.87 45.76
CA ILE A 106 -25.83 -18.60 45.06
C ILE A 106 -24.61 -17.71 45.31
N ASP A 107 -24.12 -17.65 46.53
CA ASP A 107 -22.87 -16.89 46.87
C ASP A 107 -21.65 -17.46 46.18
N GLN A 108 -21.54 -18.78 46.08
CA GLN A 108 -20.44 -19.45 45.34
C GLN A 108 -20.54 -19.15 43.83
N ILE A 109 -21.70 -19.25 43.21
CA ILE A 109 -21.93 -18.90 41.81
C ILE A 109 -21.52 -17.43 41.53
N LEU A 110 -21.81 -16.51 42.47
CA LEU A 110 -21.41 -15.11 42.33
C LEU A 110 -19.88 -14.98 42.31
N ILE A 111 -19.16 -15.68 43.21
CA ILE A 111 -17.71 -15.68 43.27
C ILE A 111 -17.13 -16.27 41.99
N ASP A 112 -17.64 -17.38 41.49
CA ASP A 112 -17.20 -18.02 40.26
C ASP A 112 -17.41 -17.09 39.04
N ILE A 113 -18.54 -16.41 38.92
CA ILE A 113 -18.82 -15.43 37.90
C ILE A 113 -17.81 -14.26 37.98
N ILE A 114 -17.50 -13.76 39.17
CA ILE A 114 -16.52 -12.67 39.36
C ILE A 114 -15.13 -13.14 38.94
N MET A 115 -14.71 -14.36 39.32
CA MET A 115 -13.41 -14.93 38.93
C MET A 115 -13.28 -15.10 37.42
N VAL A 116 -14.29 -15.63 36.77
CA VAL A 116 -14.29 -15.82 35.29
C VAL A 116 -14.24 -14.48 34.59
N ASN A 117 -14.99 -13.48 35.06
CA ASN A 117 -14.94 -12.14 34.45
C ASN A 117 -13.58 -11.45 34.68
N ALA A 118 -12.99 -11.57 35.85
CA ALA A 118 -11.67 -11.01 36.16
C ALA A 118 -10.56 -11.60 35.27
N THR A 119 -10.54 -12.93 35.13
CA THR A 119 -9.59 -13.61 34.26
C THR A 119 -9.79 -13.26 32.79
N SER A 120 -11.04 -13.16 32.34
CA SER A 120 -11.36 -12.73 30.95
C SER A 120 -10.89 -11.31 30.65
N ILE A 121 -11.09 -10.38 31.58
CA ILE A 121 -10.63 -9.00 31.43
C ILE A 121 -9.09 -8.95 31.36
N LEU A 122 -8.39 -9.70 32.24
CA LEU A 122 -6.94 -9.77 32.23
C LEU A 122 -6.38 -10.27 30.88
N LEU A 123 -6.99 -11.34 30.33
CA LEU A 123 -6.63 -11.89 29.03
C LEU A 123 -6.87 -10.88 27.89
N ILE A 124 -7.99 -10.15 27.91
CA ILE A 124 -8.30 -9.12 26.93
C ILE A 124 -7.25 -8.00 26.98
N ILE A 125 -6.90 -7.52 28.18
CA ILE A 125 -5.85 -6.49 28.36
C ILE A 125 -4.52 -6.97 27.79
N PHE A 126 -4.11 -8.18 28.12
CA PHE A 126 -2.88 -8.79 27.61
C PHE A 126 -2.90 -8.87 26.08
N TYR A 127 -4.00 -9.34 25.50
CA TYR A 127 -4.16 -9.45 24.06
C TYR A 127 -4.10 -8.09 23.36
N VAL A 128 -4.78 -7.08 23.90
CA VAL A 128 -4.77 -5.70 23.36
C VAL A 128 -3.35 -5.09 23.40
N LEU A 129 -2.62 -5.28 24.50
CA LEU A 129 -1.23 -4.81 24.64
C LEU A 129 -0.30 -5.53 23.65
N PHE A 130 -0.46 -6.84 23.49
CA PHE A 130 0.28 -7.63 22.52
C PHE A 130 0.02 -7.15 21.08
N LEU A 131 -1.26 -7.00 20.70
CA LEU A 131 -1.66 -6.56 19.37
C LEU A 131 -1.19 -5.12 19.08
N SER A 132 -1.28 -4.24 20.08
CA SER A 132 -0.79 -2.87 19.97
C SER A 132 0.71 -2.81 19.67
N ARG A 133 1.53 -3.63 20.35
CA ARG A 133 2.96 -3.71 20.07
C ARG A 133 3.26 -4.31 18.71
N MET A 134 2.55 -5.36 18.34
CA MET A 134 2.75 -6.06 17.07
C MET A 134 2.41 -5.20 15.84
N LEU A 135 1.35 -4.39 15.91
CA LEU A 135 0.86 -3.61 14.77
C LEU A 135 1.30 -2.14 14.78
N LEU A 136 1.19 -1.46 15.93
CA LEU A 136 1.43 -0.01 15.97
C LEU A 136 2.91 0.37 15.94
N VAL A 137 3.79 -0.45 16.51
CA VAL A 137 5.24 -0.13 16.54
C VAL A 137 5.83 -0.15 15.13
N PRO A 138 5.63 -1.19 14.28
CA PRO A 138 6.12 -1.20 12.90
C PRO A 138 5.57 -0.05 12.06
N ILE A 139 4.27 0.27 12.21
CA ILE A 139 3.65 1.40 11.49
C ILE A 139 4.32 2.73 11.90
N LYS A 140 4.58 2.93 13.19
CA LYS A 140 5.29 4.13 13.66
C LYS A 140 6.71 4.25 13.11
N ILE A 141 7.44 3.14 13.02
CA ILE A 141 8.80 3.10 12.44
C ILE A 141 8.74 3.52 10.97
N LEU A 142 7.85 2.92 10.18
CA LEU A 142 7.66 3.25 8.77
C LEU A 142 7.24 4.72 8.59
N SER A 143 6.27 5.19 9.37
CA SER A 143 5.79 6.57 9.32
C SER A 143 6.90 7.57 9.64
N ARG A 144 7.70 7.34 10.70
CA ARG A 144 8.83 8.23 11.04
C ARG A 144 9.88 8.26 9.93
N LYS A 145 10.21 7.12 9.32
CA LYS A 145 11.15 7.08 8.21
C LYS A 145 10.61 7.84 7.00
N MET A 146 9.31 7.72 6.69
CA MET A 146 8.68 8.49 5.61
C MET A 146 8.66 10.01 5.89
N THR A 147 8.38 10.43 7.11
CA THR A 147 8.35 11.87 7.47
C THR A 147 9.75 12.50 7.40
N ASN A 148 10.80 11.72 7.65
CA ASN A 148 12.19 12.18 7.64
C ASN A 148 12.88 11.98 6.27
N LEU A 149 12.13 11.60 5.21
CA LEU A 149 12.64 11.53 3.85
C LEU A 149 12.91 12.94 3.34
N ASN A 150 14.14 13.41 3.55
CA ASN A 150 14.69 14.60 2.89
C ASN A 150 15.57 14.15 1.71
N GLU A 151 15.68 14.97 0.68
CA GLU A 151 16.53 14.72 -0.51
C GLU A 151 17.97 14.30 -0.17
N ARG A 152 18.47 14.72 1.01
CA ARG A 152 19.81 14.39 1.50
C ARG A 152 19.91 13.04 2.23
N PHE A 153 18.77 12.44 2.67
CA PHE A 153 18.74 11.25 3.53
C PHE A 153 17.67 10.25 3.07
N LEU A 154 17.65 9.94 1.79
CA LEU A 154 16.85 8.85 1.24
C LEU A 154 17.47 7.51 1.67
N GLN A 155 17.28 7.10 2.94
CA GLN A 155 17.78 5.82 3.42
C GLN A 155 16.70 4.74 3.28
N THR A 156 17.11 3.57 2.83
CA THR A 156 16.25 2.39 2.76
C THR A 156 15.83 1.93 4.16
N VAL A 157 14.65 1.33 4.25
CA VAL A 157 14.15 0.73 5.48
C VAL A 157 14.79 -0.64 5.67
N SER A 158 15.38 -0.89 6.85
CA SER A 158 15.85 -2.23 7.21
C SER A 158 14.68 -3.20 7.29
N LEU A 159 14.68 -4.23 6.45
CA LEU A 159 13.64 -5.26 6.44
C LEU A 159 13.80 -6.27 7.59
N GLU A 160 14.95 -6.29 8.24
CA GLU A 160 15.23 -7.18 9.39
C GLU A 160 14.49 -6.73 10.64
N GLU A 161 14.30 -5.41 10.80
CA GLU A 161 13.58 -4.81 11.93
C GLU A 161 12.06 -4.92 11.81
N LEU A 162 11.54 -5.39 10.66
CA LEU A 162 10.11 -5.49 10.41
C LEU A 162 9.60 -6.92 10.60
N PRO A 163 8.43 -7.09 11.26
CA PRO A 163 7.71 -8.36 11.27
C PRO A 163 7.46 -8.89 9.86
N PRO A 164 7.35 -10.23 9.67
CA PRO A 164 7.15 -10.85 8.35
C PRO A 164 6.00 -10.25 7.55
N GLU A 165 4.90 -9.88 8.21
CA GLU A 165 3.69 -9.33 7.63
C GLU A 165 3.93 -7.93 6.99
N PHE A 166 4.89 -7.17 7.52
CA PHE A 166 5.24 -5.83 7.05
C PHE A 166 6.41 -5.80 6.04
N LYS A 167 7.13 -6.92 5.85
CA LYS A 167 8.23 -7.01 4.88
C LYS A 167 7.83 -6.68 3.44
N PRO A 168 6.66 -7.11 2.92
CA PRO A 168 6.22 -6.72 1.58
C PRO A 168 6.05 -5.21 1.43
N LEU A 169 5.47 -4.55 2.46
CA LEU A 169 5.31 -3.10 2.50
C LEU A 169 6.67 -2.39 2.53
N GLY A 170 7.60 -2.87 3.38
CA GLY A 170 8.98 -2.36 3.44
C GLY A 170 9.71 -2.48 2.10
N LYS A 171 9.56 -3.61 1.39
CA LYS A 171 10.12 -3.80 0.04
C LYS A 171 9.55 -2.81 -0.96
N SER A 172 8.24 -2.60 -0.95
CA SER A 172 7.58 -1.63 -1.85
C SER A 172 8.04 -0.21 -1.58
N LEU A 173 8.20 0.15 -0.30
CA LEU A 173 8.73 1.45 0.11
C LEU A 173 10.20 1.63 -0.34
N ASN A 174 11.04 0.61 -0.16
CA ASN A 174 12.44 0.67 -0.61
C ASN A 174 12.55 0.85 -2.14
N ARG A 175 11.71 0.17 -2.92
CA ARG A 175 11.64 0.39 -4.39
C ARG A 175 11.27 1.83 -4.74
N LEU A 176 10.33 2.42 -3.99
CA LEU A 176 9.95 3.82 -4.19
C LEU A 176 11.12 4.77 -3.85
N ILE A 177 11.83 4.51 -2.74
CA ILE A 177 13.01 5.28 -2.35
C ILE A 177 14.11 5.18 -3.41
N GLU A 178 14.41 3.99 -3.90
CA GLU A 178 15.40 3.76 -4.96
C GLU A 178 15.04 4.53 -6.25
N ARG A 179 13.76 4.53 -6.63
CA ARG A 179 13.29 5.32 -7.78
C ARG A 179 13.50 6.81 -7.57
N ILE A 180 13.18 7.33 -6.38
CA ILE A 180 13.38 8.75 -6.05
C ILE A 180 14.87 9.09 -6.03
N GLN A 181 15.73 8.25 -5.46
CA GLN A 181 17.19 8.44 -5.47
C GLN A 181 17.72 8.53 -6.90
N THR A 182 17.33 7.59 -7.75
CA THR A 182 17.73 7.56 -9.16
C THR A 182 17.26 8.83 -9.88
N PHE A 183 16.03 9.27 -9.63
CA PHE A 183 15.47 10.48 -10.20
C PHE A 183 16.23 11.74 -9.76
N VAL A 184 16.51 11.89 -8.47
CA VAL A 184 17.25 13.04 -7.92
C VAL A 184 18.68 13.09 -8.48
N LEU A 185 19.35 11.92 -8.57
CA LEU A 185 20.69 11.84 -9.15
C LEU A 185 20.68 12.24 -10.62
N TYR A 186 19.73 11.70 -11.39
CA TYR A 186 19.54 12.03 -12.79
C TYR A 186 19.28 13.53 -12.99
N GLN A 187 18.41 14.15 -12.20
CA GLN A 187 18.11 15.57 -12.25
C GLN A 187 19.36 16.41 -11.92
N LYS A 188 20.15 16.01 -10.92
CA LYS A 188 21.39 16.69 -10.56
C LYS A 188 22.43 16.64 -11.69
N GLU A 189 22.64 15.50 -12.32
CA GLU A 189 23.54 15.34 -13.45
C GLU A 189 23.11 16.22 -14.64
N LEU A 190 21.80 16.24 -14.91
CA LEU A 190 21.23 17.11 -15.93
C LEU A 190 21.52 18.59 -15.66
N PHE A 191 21.24 19.10 -14.45
CA PHE A 191 21.47 20.52 -14.12
C PHE A 191 22.95 20.90 -14.18
N VAL A 192 23.83 20.05 -13.69
CA VAL A 192 25.28 20.28 -13.76
C VAL A 192 25.74 20.32 -15.22
N GLY A 193 25.27 19.40 -16.05
CA GLY A 193 25.57 19.36 -17.47
C GLY A 193 25.06 20.59 -18.23
N VAL A 194 23.80 21.01 -17.97
CA VAL A 194 23.21 22.23 -18.54
C VAL A 194 24.06 23.45 -18.21
N ALA A 195 24.43 23.61 -16.94
CA ALA A 195 25.24 24.76 -16.51
C ALA A 195 26.60 24.80 -17.24
N HIS A 196 27.25 23.66 -17.40
CA HIS A 196 28.53 23.56 -18.14
C HIS A 196 28.37 23.91 -19.61
N GLU A 197 27.37 23.35 -20.27
CA GLU A 197 27.15 23.54 -21.71
C GLU A 197 26.67 24.94 -22.09
N LEU A 198 25.99 25.63 -21.18
CA LEU A 198 25.63 27.04 -21.35
C LEU A 198 26.82 27.99 -21.07
N LYS A 199 27.67 27.65 -20.10
CA LYS A 199 28.82 28.49 -19.75
C LYS A 199 29.83 28.59 -20.89
N THR A 200 30.03 27.52 -21.64
CA THR A 200 31.03 27.47 -22.72
C THR A 200 30.72 28.47 -23.85
N PRO A 201 29.55 28.49 -24.52
CA PRO A 201 29.25 29.43 -25.57
C PRO A 201 29.23 30.87 -25.04
N LEU A 202 28.74 31.10 -23.81
CA LEU A 202 28.79 32.43 -23.18
C LEU A 202 30.23 32.95 -23.01
N ALA A 203 31.14 32.09 -22.55
CA ALA A 203 32.53 32.45 -22.39
C ALA A 203 33.17 32.78 -23.77
N VAL A 204 32.89 31.96 -24.80
CA VAL A 204 33.39 32.19 -26.16
C VAL A 204 32.86 33.52 -26.71
N MET A 205 31.57 33.81 -26.58
CA MET A 205 30.99 35.11 -27.02
C MET A 205 31.63 36.27 -26.28
N LYS A 206 31.77 36.16 -24.95
CA LYS A 206 32.39 37.21 -24.14
C LYS A 206 33.83 37.47 -24.59
N THR A 207 34.67 36.44 -24.70
CA THR A 207 36.06 36.56 -25.12
C THR A 207 36.20 37.13 -26.53
N LYS A 208 35.34 36.69 -27.48
CA LYS A 208 35.33 37.25 -28.85
C LYS A 208 34.98 38.73 -28.84
N ASN A 209 33.96 39.13 -28.06
CA ASN A 209 33.60 40.53 -27.93
C ASN A 209 34.73 41.38 -27.32
N GLU A 210 35.30 40.91 -26.22
CA GLU A 210 36.41 41.58 -25.55
C GLU A 210 37.61 41.75 -26.50
N VAL A 211 38.00 40.70 -27.21
CA VAL A 211 39.10 40.75 -28.19
C VAL A 211 38.78 41.68 -29.38
N THR A 212 37.52 41.72 -29.84
CA THR A 212 37.09 42.59 -30.94
C THR A 212 37.12 44.07 -30.54
N LEU A 213 36.86 44.35 -29.26
CA LEU A 213 36.78 45.70 -28.68
C LEU A 213 38.16 46.27 -28.21
N ILE A 214 39.23 45.47 -28.15
CA ILE A 214 40.56 45.92 -27.69
C ILE A 214 41.10 47.10 -28.53
N LYS A 215 40.80 47.09 -29.84
CA LYS A 215 41.23 48.14 -30.78
C LYS A 215 40.25 48.28 -31.94
N PRO A 216 40.14 49.44 -32.56
CA PRO A 216 39.35 49.60 -33.76
C PRO A 216 39.75 48.59 -34.84
N ARG A 217 38.72 48.04 -35.53
CA ARG A 217 38.87 47.04 -36.60
C ARG A 217 38.07 47.44 -37.81
N GLU A 218 38.33 46.80 -38.93
CA GLU A 218 37.53 46.96 -40.14
C GLU A 218 36.13 46.40 -39.92
N SER A 219 35.11 46.97 -40.63
CA SER A 219 33.71 46.60 -40.47
C SER A 219 33.44 45.11 -40.66
N GLU A 220 34.17 44.45 -41.54
CA GLU A 220 34.08 43.01 -41.83
C GLU A 220 34.38 42.18 -40.59
N LYS A 221 35.33 42.61 -39.76
CA LYS A 221 35.68 41.89 -38.51
C LYS A 221 34.58 42.02 -37.43
N TYR A 222 33.92 43.13 -37.37
CA TYR A 222 32.74 43.28 -36.47
C TYR A 222 31.56 42.43 -36.96
N ILE A 223 31.30 42.39 -38.27
CA ILE A 223 30.28 41.56 -38.88
C ILE A 223 30.53 40.08 -38.61
N GLU A 224 31.79 39.63 -38.76
CA GLU A 224 32.21 38.26 -38.45
C GLU A 224 31.99 37.90 -36.98
N ALA A 225 32.34 38.80 -36.05
CA ALA A 225 32.11 38.60 -34.61
C ALA A 225 30.62 38.49 -34.28
N LEU A 226 29.76 39.37 -34.88
CA LEU A 226 28.30 39.31 -34.70
C LEU A 226 27.69 38.04 -35.28
N LYS A 227 28.16 37.56 -36.46
CA LYS A 227 27.71 36.27 -37.01
C LYS A 227 28.05 35.10 -36.08
N ASN A 228 29.29 35.03 -35.58
CA ASN A 228 29.72 34.02 -34.64
C ASN A 228 28.89 34.06 -33.32
N ASN A 229 28.55 35.23 -32.81
CA ASN A 229 27.69 35.38 -31.64
C ASN A 229 26.27 34.89 -31.92
N ASN A 230 25.68 35.20 -33.07
CA ASN A 230 24.37 34.69 -33.48
C ASN A 230 24.37 33.13 -33.59
N GLU A 231 25.43 32.54 -34.10
CA GLU A 231 25.57 31.08 -34.13
C GLU A 231 25.59 30.48 -32.73
N ALA A 232 26.34 31.09 -31.80
CA ALA A 232 26.37 30.64 -30.39
C ALA A 232 24.99 30.81 -29.70
N ILE A 233 24.29 31.93 -29.94
CA ILE A 233 22.94 32.14 -29.45
C ILE A 233 21.96 31.08 -29.99
N ASN A 234 22.03 30.76 -31.28
CA ASN A 234 21.21 29.72 -31.89
C ASN A 234 21.50 28.33 -31.32
N GLN A 235 22.72 28.02 -30.99
CA GLN A 235 23.11 26.79 -30.31
C GLN A 235 22.52 26.73 -28.90
N MET A 236 22.59 27.82 -28.12
CA MET A 236 21.96 27.93 -26.80
C MET A 236 20.44 27.78 -26.86
N ASN A 237 19.79 28.43 -27.83
CA ASN A 237 18.34 28.29 -28.03
C ASN A 237 17.91 26.83 -28.31
N LYS A 238 18.67 26.12 -29.16
CA LYS A 238 18.44 24.68 -29.41
C LYS A 238 18.59 23.86 -28.14
N MET A 239 19.58 24.19 -27.31
CA MET A 239 19.80 23.51 -26.03
C MET A 239 18.66 23.77 -25.05
N ILE A 240 18.22 25.03 -24.91
CA ILE A 240 17.05 25.39 -24.08
C ILE A 240 15.80 24.62 -24.56
N GLY A 241 15.58 24.56 -25.88
CA GLY A 241 14.48 23.77 -26.45
C GLY A 241 14.54 22.29 -26.03
N SER A 242 15.74 21.69 -26.05
CA SER A 242 15.92 20.30 -25.61
C SER A 242 15.68 20.13 -24.11
N ILE A 243 16.03 21.11 -23.28
CA ILE A 243 15.77 21.07 -21.82
C ILE A 243 14.26 21.18 -21.53
N LEU A 244 13.57 22.05 -22.26
CA LEU A 244 12.11 22.16 -22.14
C LEU A 244 11.40 20.85 -22.57
N GLU A 245 11.95 20.16 -23.57
CA GLU A 245 11.46 18.83 -23.97
C GLU A 245 11.64 17.80 -22.87
N ILE A 246 12.76 17.84 -22.10
CA ILE A 246 12.96 17.00 -20.90
C ILE A 246 11.82 17.22 -19.90
N GLY A 247 11.51 18.47 -19.56
CA GLY A 247 10.44 18.79 -18.61
C GLY A 247 9.06 18.28 -19.07
N ARG A 248 8.80 18.29 -20.39
CA ARG A 248 7.56 17.69 -20.93
C ARG A 248 7.55 16.17 -20.85
N GLN A 249 8.70 15.53 -21.08
CA GLN A 249 8.83 14.07 -20.96
C GLN A 249 8.68 13.58 -19.52
N GLU A 250 9.14 14.35 -18.53
CA GLU A 250 8.91 14.05 -17.11
C GLU A 250 7.40 14.02 -16.79
N GLY A 251 6.60 14.87 -17.42
CA GLY A 251 5.13 14.80 -17.33
C GLY A 251 4.55 13.49 -17.89
N ALA A 252 5.11 12.95 -18.96
CA ALA A 252 4.65 11.73 -19.60
C ALA A 252 4.87 10.45 -18.75
N GLN A 253 5.75 10.49 -17.75
CA GLN A 253 5.92 9.37 -16.78
C GLN A 253 4.68 9.17 -15.91
N PHE A 254 3.83 10.18 -15.77
CA PHE A 254 2.59 10.14 -15.01
C PHE A 254 1.36 9.85 -15.88
N GLU A 255 1.55 9.68 -17.21
CA GLU A 255 0.47 9.23 -18.09
C GLU A 255 0.07 7.81 -17.75
N GLU A 256 -1.23 7.52 -17.82
CA GLU A 256 -1.72 6.16 -17.62
C GLU A 256 -1.23 5.26 -18.75
N ALA A 257 -0.74 4.08 -18.36
CA ALA A 257 -0.37 3.06 -19.35
C ALA A 257 -1.62 2.54 -20.05
N VAL A 258 -1.63 2.57 -21.37
CA VAL A 258 -2.74 2.12 -22.21
C VAL A 258 -2.40 0.79 -22.89
N ARG A 259 -3.41 -0.06 -23.08
CA ARG A 259 -3.26 -1.31 -23.82
C ARG A 259 -3.34 -1.03 -25.32
N ILE A 260 -2.27 -1.34 -26.03
CA ILE A 260 -2.14 -1.11 -27.48
C ILE A 260 -1.58 -2.34 -28.18
N ASP A 261 -1.83 -2.47 -29.47
CA ASP A 261 -1.03 -3.32 -30.35
C ASP A 261 0.26 -2.57 -30.70
N ILE A 262 1.38 -3.02 -30.12
CA ILE A 262 2.66 -2.34 -30.28
C ILE A 262 3.17 -2.43 -31.73
N ILE A 263 2.82 -3.48 -32.47
CA ILE A 263 3.25 -3.65 -33.86
C ILE A 263 2.53 -2.65 -34.77
N GLU A 264 1.24 -2.44 -34.56
CA GLU A 264 0.48 -1.41 -35.27
C GLU A 264 1.05 -0.02 -34.96
N PHE A 265 1.33 0.27 -33.70
CA PHE A 265 1.94 1.51 -33.27
C PHE A 265 3.32 1.76 -33.93
N LEU A 266 4.17 0.72 -34.00
CA LEU A 266 5.47 0.80 -34.67
C LEU A 266 5.33 1.07 -36.18
N ASN A 267 4.36 0.44 -36.86
CA ASN A 267 4.07 0.68 -38.25
C ASN A 267 3.63 2.14 -38.54
N GLN A 268 2.73 2.67 -37.71
CA GLN A 268 2.29 4.06 -37.80
C GLN A 268 3.46 5.03 -37.58
N SER A 269 4.29 4.78 -36.55
CA SER A 269 5.48 5.57 -36.27
C SER A 269 6.49 5.53 -37.39
N ALA A 270 6.76 4.36 -37.95
CA ALA A 270 7.68 4.19 -39.08
C ALA A 270 7.22 4.97 -40.33
N ASN A 271 5.91 5.02 -40.59
CA ASN A 271 5.38 5.83 -41.71
C ASN A 271 5.63 7.33 -41.52
N ASN A 272 5.50 7.86 -40.30
CA ASN A 272 5.82 9.25 -39.96
C ASN A 272 7.32 9.51 -40.15
N PHE A 273 8.19 8.61 -39.71
CA PHE A 273 9.64 8.74 -39.85
C PHE A 273 10.13 8.61 -41.29
N LYS A 274 9.44 7.86 -42.18
CA LYS A 274 9.72 7.82 -43.62
C LYS A 274 9.66 9.21 -44.25
N ILE A 275 8.69 10.04 -43.85
CA ILE A 275 8.56 11.40 -44.37
C ILE A 275 9.80 12.22 -43.97
N LEU A 276 10.24 12.14 -42.71
CA LEU A 276 11.43 12.85 -42.22
C LEU A 276 12.71 12.36 -42.90
N ALA A 277 12.89 11.05 -43.05
CA ALA A 277 14.07 10.47 -43.68
C ALA A 277 14.20 10.87 -45.16
N ARG A 278 13.10 10.87 -45.90
CA ARG A 278 13.09 11.29 -47.32
C ARG A 278 13.45 12.75 -47.50
N GLY A 279 13.08 13.63 -46.56
CA GLY A 279 13.53 15.02 -46.55
C GLY A 279 15.07 15.17 -46.47
N GLU A 280 15.71 14.20 -45.87
CA GLU A 280 17.19 14.13 -45.76
C GLU A 280 17.87 13.22 -46.82
N GLY A 281 17.10 12.75 -47.81
CA GLY A 281 17.58 11.88 -48.89
C GLY A 281 17.91 10.46 -48.39
N LYS A 282 17.15 9.92 -47.45
CA LYS A 282 17.32 8.57 -46.86
C LYS A 282 15.98 7.85 -46.86
N ASP A 283 15.98 6.52 -46.67
CA ASP A 283 14.71 5.77 -46.57
C ASP A 283 14.67 4.92 -45.31
N ILE A 284 13.45 4.44 -44.95
CA ILE A 284 13.22 3.59 -43.77
C ILE A 284 12.57 2.31 -44.24
N ALA A 285 13.23 1.20 -43.90
CA ALA A 285 12.70 -0.17 -44.02
C ALA A 285 12.13 -0.65 -42.67
N THR A 286 11.17 -1.56 -42.70
CA THR A 286 10.57 -2.14 -41.52
C THR A 286 10.59 -3.66 -41.57
N ASP A 287 10.94 -4.32 -40.47
CA ASP A 287 10.96 -5.78 -40.29
C ASP A 287 10.44 -6.10 -38.90
N PHE A 288 9.11 -6.18 -38.72
CA PHE A 288 8.46 -6.37 -37.44
C PHE A 288 7.95 -7.81 -37.27
N ALA A 289 8.39 -8.43 -36.18
CA ALA A 289 7.93 -9.71 -35.69
C ALA A 289 7.66 -9.63 -34.17
N PRO A 290 6.55 -10.22 -33.69
CA PRO A 290 5.48 -10.91 -34.41
C PRO A 290 4.58 -9.93 -35.20
N SER A 291 3.58 -10.46 -35.93
CA SER A 291 2.64 -9.59 -36.68
C SER A 291 1.68 -8.79 -35.78
N ARG A 292 1.48 -9.23 -34.55
CA ARG A 292 0.63 -8.57 -33.56
C ARG A 292 1.15 -8.87 -32.15
N LEU A 293 1.18 -7.84 -31.29
CA LEU A 293 1.53 -8.01 -29.87
C LEU A 293 0.84 -6.91 -29.03
N GLU A 294 -0.03 -7.29 -28.12
CA GLU A 294 -0.65 -6.37 -27.19
C GLU A 294 0.23 -6.15 -25.95
N MET A 295 0.50 -4.89 -25.66
CA MET A 295 1.24 -4.46 -24.47
C MET A 295 0.55 -3.30 -23.79
N THR A 296 0.70 -3.20 -22.45
CA THR A 296 0.22 -2.07 -21.65
C THR A 296 1.42 -1.20 -21.30
N LEU A 297 1.49 -0.01 -21.86
CA LEU A 297 2.61 0.92 -21.68
C LEU A 297 2.21 2.37 -21.97
N GLN A 298 3.06 3.32 -21.59
CA GLN A 298 2.91 4.73 -21.93
C GLN A 298 3.43 4.97 -23.36
N THR A 299 2.53 5.30 -24.28
CA THR A 299 2.85 5.47 -25.71
C THR A 299 3.76 6.68 -25.97
N THR A 300 3.62 7.73 -25.18
CA THR A 300 4.47 8.92 -25.28
C THR A 300 5.93 8.60 -25.00
N LEU A 301 6.22 7.84 -23.94
CA LEU A 301 7.59 7.41 -23.61
C LEU A 301 8.18 6.51 -24.69
N LEU A 302 7.40 5.56 -25.21
CA LEU A 302 7.84 4.72 -26.32
C LEU A 302 8.18 5.55 -27.57
N THR A 303 7.32 6.52 -27.92
CA THR A 303 7.56 7.45 -29.03
C THR A 303 8.89 8.16 -28.86
N HIS A 304 9.17 8.68 -27.66
CA HIS A 304 10.42 9.41 -27.40
C HIS A 304 11.67 8.54 -27.59
N VAL A 305 11.66 7.29 -27.14
CA VAL A 305 12.78 6.38 -27.34
C VAL A 305 13.04 6.14 -28.84
N ILE A 306 11.99 5.74 -29.56
CA ILE A 306 12.08 5.42 -30.99
C ILE A 306 12.48 6.65 -31.80
N GLN A 307 11.87 7.82 -31.51
CA GLN A 307 12.20 9.08 -32.20
C GLN A 307 13.66 9.46 -32.01
N ASN A 308 14.22 9.34 -30.82
CA ASN A 308 15.63 9.65 -30.57
C ASN A 308 16.54 8.69 -31.33
N PHE A 309 16.23 7.41 -31.37
CA PHE A 309 17.01 6.42 -32.13
C PHE A 309 16.94 6.71 -33.63
N VAL A 310 15.76 6.92 -34.18
CA VAL A 310 15.57 7.20 -35.62
C VAL A 310 16.20 8.52 -36.02
N GLN A 311 16.07 9.58 -35.23
CA GLN A 311 16.70 10.88 -35.50
C GLN A 311 18.22 10.77 -35.50
N ASN A 312 18.82 9.98 -34.58
CA ASN A 312 20.26 9.72 -34.59
C ASN A 312 20.66 8.91 -35.84
N ALA A 313 19.90 7.86 -36.20
CA ALA A 313 20.15 7.09 -37.42
C ALA A 313 20.09 7.97 -38.69
N ILE A 314 19.07 8.82 -38.79
CA ILE A 314 18.95 9.79 -39.91
C ILE A 314 20.14 10.74 -39.92
N LYS A 315 20.55 11.26 -38.77
CA LYS A 315 21.63 12.24 -38.65
C LYS A 315 23.00 11.68 -39.02
N PHE A 316 23.34 10.45 -38.60
CA PHE A 316 24.67 9.87 -38.74
C PHE A 316 24.85 9.02 -40.02
N SER A 317 23.75 8.57 -40.63
CA SER A 317 23.84 7.87 -41.92
C SER A 317 24.20 8.79 -43.09
N PRO A 318 24.81 8.27 -44.17
CA PRO A 318 25.04 9.03 -45.40
C PRO A 318 23.71 9.22 -46.19
N ARG A 319 23.75 10.07 -47.23
CA ARG A 319 22.65 10.18 -48.19
C ARG A 319 22.50 8.87 -48.96
N GLY A 320 21.26 8.47 -49.23
CA GLY A 320 20.95 7.21 -49.90
C GLY A 320 20.93 5.98 -48.99
N ALA A 321 21.25 6.14 -47.70
CA ALA A 321 21.24 5.05 -46.73
C ALA A 321 19.81 4.60 -46.39
N VAL A 322 19.68 3.32 -46.02
CA VAL A 322 18.42 2.74 -45.53
C VAL A 322 18.53 2.49 -44.01
N ILE A 323 17.63 3.07 -43.26
CA ILE A 323 17.51 2.83 -41.82
C ILE A 323 16.47 1.75 -41.58
N THR A 324 16.83 0.67 -40.90
CA THR A 324 15.91 -0.44 -40.66
C THR A 324 15.35 -0.40 -39.24
N LEU A 325 14.02 -0.29 -39.10
CA LEU A 325 13.32 -0.54 -37.84
C LEU A 325 12.89 -2.00 -37.79
N ARG A 326 13.35 -2.73 -36.79
CA ARG A 326 12.95 -4.13 -36.61
C ARG A 326 12.49 -4.42 -35.21
N SER A 327 11.61 -5.39 -35.05
CA SER A 327 11.20 -5.89 -33.73
C SER A 327 11.27 -7.40 -33.68
N ARG A 328 11.56 -7.92 -32.49
CA ARG A 328 11.62 -9.36 -32.22
C ARG A 328 11.06 -9.67 -30.83
N LEU A 329 10.37 -10.80 -30.74
CA LEU A 329 9.88 -11.35 -29.49
C LEU A 329 10.81 -12.46 -29.03
N SER A 330 11.41 -12.31 -27.86
CA SER A 330 12.12 -13.36 -27.13
C SER A 330 11.22 -13.94 -26.03
N GLU A 331 11.65 -14.98 -25.30
CA GLU A 331 10.81 -15.68 -24.31
C GLU A 331 10.14 -14.76 -23.28
N ASN A 332 10.83 -13.74 -22.79
CA ASN A 332 10.35 -12.82 -21.76
C ASN A 332 10.55 -11.33 -22.11
N GLU A 333 11.00 -11.03 -23.32
CA GLU A 333 11.38 -9.67 -23.72
C GLU A 333 10.90 -9.36 -25.12
N PHE A 334 10.44 -8.13 -25.31
CA PHE A 334 10.19 -7.57 -26.62
C PHE A 334 11.29 -6.57 -26.95
N ILE A 335 11.96 -6.79 -28.08
CA ILE A 335 13.14 -6.05 -28.52
C ILE A 335 12.76 -5.22 -29.73
N ILE A 336 13.05 -3.92 -29.69
CA ILE A 336 12.92 -2.98 -30.82
C ILE A 336 14.31 -2.47 -31.15
N GLU A 337 14.69 -2.54 -32.42
CA GLU A 337 16.00 -2.12 -32.90
C GLU A 337 15.87 -1.14 -34.06
N VAL A 338 16.73 -0.12 -34.02
CA VAL A 338 16.96 0.81 -35.14
C VAL A 338 18.37 0.58 -35.61
N VAL A 339 18.50 0.08 -36.84
CA VAL A 339 19.77 -0.22 -37.50
C VAL A 339 20.08 0.89 -38.48
N ASP A 340 21.25 1.49 -38.39
CA ASP A 340 21.72 2.53 -39.30
C ASP A 340 22.92 2.08 -40.15
N GLU A 341 23.23 2.83 -41.19
CA GLU A 341 24.38 2.69 -42.06
C GLU A 341 25.37 3.84 -41.86
N GLY A 342 25.50 4.30 -40.63
CA GLY A 342 26.39 5.39 -40.27
C GLY A 342 27.85 5.01 -40.10
N CYS A 343 28.58 5.92 -39.46
CA CYS A 343 30.05 5.71 -39.23
C CYS A 343 30.34 4.76 -38.04
N GLY A 344 29.31 4.19 -37.41
CA GLY A 344 29.46 3.41 -36.18
C GLY A 344 29.70 4.27 -34.95
N ILE A 345 30.03 3.60 -33.84
CA ILE A 345 30.21 4.23 -32.51
C ILE A 345 31.52 3.77 -31.88
N ASP A 346 32.04 4.57 -30.96
CA ASP A 346 33.11 4.19 -30.03
C ASP A 346 32.49 3.56 -28.77
N GLU A 347 32.44 2.24 -28.69
CA GLU A 347 31.82 1.48 -27.58
C GLU A 347 32.56 1.65 -26.26
N SER A 348 33.77 2.23 -26.24
CA SER A 348 34.48 2.51 -25.00
C SER A 348 33.94 3.72 -24.23
N LYS A 349 33.07 4.50 -24.87
CA LYS A 349 32.51 5.74 -24.31
C LYS A 349 31.08 5.54 -23.83
N ASP A 350 30.73 6.18 -22.71
CA ASP A 350 29.31 6.25 -22.28
C ASP A 350 28.52 7.19 -23.20
N LEU A 351 27.82 6.60 -24.16
CA LEU A 351 27.00 7.32 -25.15
C LEU A 351 25.69 7.87 -24.55
N PHE A 352 25.30 7.38 -23.40
CA PHE A 352 24.07 7.79 -22.71
C PHE A 352 24.30 8.89 -21.66
N ALA A 353 25.57 9.32 -21.44
CA ALA A 353 25.82 10.46 -20.57
C ALA A 353 25.29 11.76 -21.20
N PRO A 354 24.70 12.66 -20.41
CA PRO A 354 24.12 13.90 -20.91
C PRO A 354 25.19 14.79 -21.54
N PHE A 355 24.84 15.51 -22.63
CA PHE A 355 25.67 16.47 -23.35
C PHE A 355 26.89 15.87 -24.02
N LYS A 356 27.06 14.57 -24.05
CA LYS A 356 28.15 13.92 -24.81
C LYS A 356 27.88 13.96 -26.32
N ARG A 357 28.82 14.46 -27.07
CA ARG A 357 28.80 14.53 -28.54
C ARG A 357 29.89 13.67 -29.13
N PHE A 358 29.57 12.94 -30.17
CA PHE A 358 30.50 12.11 -30.92
C PHE A 358 30.45 12.56 -32.38
N GLY A 359 31.59 13.15 -32.85
CA GLY A 359 31.69 13.72 -34.19
C GLY A 359 31.18 15.18 -34.31
N ASP A 360 31.42 15.77 -35.51
CA ASP A 360 31.16 17.19 -35.80
C ASP A 360 29.68 17.49 -36.13
N LYS A 361 28.82 16.49 -36.21
CA LYS A 361 27.40 16.69 -36.50
C LYS A 361 26.66 17.26 -35.30
N GLY A 362 26.20 18.49 -35.40
CA GLY A 362 25.54 19.28 -34.33
C GLY A 362 24.37 18.59 -33.65
N GLY A 363 24.06 19.01 -32.40
CA GLY A 363 22.96 18.54 -31.56
C GLY A 363 23.29 18.76 -30.09
N ALA A 364 22.28 18.80 -29.19
CA ALA A 364 22.49 19.08 -27.77
C ALA A 364 23.15 17.94 -26.99
N GLY A 365 23.33 16.73 -27.58
CA GLY A 365 23.89 15.57 -26.87
C GLY A 365 22.97 15.01 -25.77
N LEU A 366 21.65 15.30 -25.83
CA LEU A 366 20.67 14.90 -24.84
C LEU A 366 19.77 13.74 -25.30
N GLY A 367 19.70 13.46 -26.62
CA GLY A 367 18.73 12.50 -27.15
C GLY A 367 18.86 11.09 -26.57
N LEU A 368 20.07 10.54 -26.51
CA LEU A 368 20.29 9.20 -25.96
C LEU A 368 20.10 9.15 -24.43
N PHE A 369 20.47 10.21 -23.73
CA PHE A 369 20.20 10.35 -22.30
C PHE A 369 18.71 10.31 -22.02
N LEU A 370 17.88 11.04 -22.80
CA LEU A 370 16.43 11.05 -22.75
C LEU A 370 15.84 9.67 -23.08
N ALA A 371 16.33 9.03 -24.13
CA ALA A 371 15.89 7.69 -24.51
C ALA A 371 16.13 6.67 -23.39
N LYS A 372 17.26 6.77 -22.67
CA LYS A 372 17.57 5.93 -21.50
C LYS A 372 16.59 6.17 -20.36
N GLY A 373 16.29 7.43 -20.02
CA GLY A 373 15.32 7.78 -18.97
C GLY A 373 13.91 7.28 -19.30
N ALA A 374 13.44 7.49 -20.55
CA ALA A 374 12.14 7.02 -21.01
C ALA A 374 12.04 5.48 -21.00
N ALA A 375 13.09 4.78 -21.44
CA ALA A 375 13.13 3.32 -21.40
C ALA A 375 13.08 2.77 -19.97
N GLN A 376 13.80 3.38 -19.03
CA GLN A 376 13.76 3.01 -17.62
C GLN A 376 12.36 3.24 -17.01
N ALA A 377 11.69 4.32 -17.38
CA ALA A 377 10.31 4.58 -16.95
C ALA A 377 9.32 3.55 -17.49
N LEU A 378 9.56 3.02 -18.71
CA LEU A 378 8.81 1.89 -19.29
C LEU A 378 9.15 0.53 -18.66
N GLY A 379 10.11 0.47 -17.71
CA GLY A 379 10.60 -0.78 -17.12
C GLY A 379 11.51 -1.58 -18.05
N GLY A 380 12.08 -0.92 -19.07
CA GLY A 380 13.00 -1.51 -20.05
C GLY A 380 14.43 -1.00 -19.92
N SER A 381 15.25 -1.34 -20.91
CA SER A 381 16.64 -0.91 -21.02
C SER A 381 16.99 -0.54 -22.47
N VAL A 382 18.02 0.29 -22.64
CA VAL A 382 18.56 0.67 -23.94
C VAL A 382 20.02 0.32 -24.06
N SER A 383 20.45 -0.03 -25.27
CA SER A 383 21.85 -0.23 -25.62
C SER A 383 22.12 0.24 -27.04
N ILE A 384 23.39 0.55 -27.34
CA ILE A 384 23.83 0.83 -28.71
C ILE A 384 25.11 0.07 -28.93
N LYS A 385 25.23 -0.61 -30.08
CA LYS A 385 26.41 -1.39 -30.48
C LYS A 385 26.68 -1.19 -31.96
N ASN A 386 27.93 -1.41 -32.38
CA ASN A 386 28.27 -1.47 -33.80
C ASN A 386 27.59 -2.68 -34.46
N ARG A 387 27.34 -2.57 -35.74
CA ARG A 387 26.84 -3.69 -36.55
C ARG A 387 27.86 -4.82 -36.60
N THR A 388 27.37 -6.05 -36.57
CA THR A 388 28.17 -7.28 -36.59
C THR A 388 28.12 -8.02 -37.93
N ASP A 389 27.34 -7.49 -38.88
CA ASP A 389 27.16 -8.09 -40.23
C ASP A 389 28.19 -7.68 -41.26
N GLY A 390 29.29 -7.06 -40.85
CA GLY A 390 30.38 -6.60 -41.72
C GLY A 390 30.10 -5.25 -42.41
N CYS A 391 28.96 -4.63 -42.18
CA CYS A 391 28.60 -3.30 -42.64
C CYS A 391 28.94 -2.23 -41.59
N SER A 392 29.24 -1.02 -42.04
CA SER A 392 29.37 0.14 -41.13
C SER A 392 28.04 0.57 -40.62
N GLY A 393 27.97 1.02 -39.36
CA GLY A 393 26.76 1.53 -38.73
C GLY A 393 26.58 1.06 -37.30
N ALA A 394 25.49 1.47 -36.69
CA ALA A 394 25.14 1.12 -35.31
C ALA A 394 23.75 0.48 -35.25
N VAL A 395 23.53 -0.25 -34.16
CA VAL A 395 22.20 -0.82 -33.74
C VAL A 395 21.84 -0.24 -32.41
N SER A 396 20.83 0.60 -32.41
CA SER A 396 20.18 1.12 -31.19
C SER A 396 19.07 0.17 -30.78
N THR A 397 19.13 -0.38 -29.58
CA THR A 397 18.21 -1.42 -29.08
C THR A 397 17.44 -0.92 -27.86
N LEU A 398 16.11 -1.09 -27.87
CA LEU A 398 15.21 -0.98 -26.72
C LEU A 398 14.74 -2.38 -26.36
N THR A 399 14.91 -2.79 -25.11
CA THR A 399 14.44 -4.06 -24.56
C THR A 399 13.35 -3.79 -23.53
N LEU A 400 12.17 -4.35 -23.71
CA LEU A 400 11.02 -4.23 -22.80
C LEU A 400 10.70 -5.60 -22.22
N ALA A 401 10.51 -5.70 -20.92
CA ALA A 401 10.09 -6.92 -20.25
C ALA A 401 8.62 -7.24 -20.53
N ILE A 402 8.32 -8.49 -20.87
CA ILE A 402 6.95 -8.97 -21.05
C ILE A 402 6.50 -9.64 -19.74
N ASN A 403 5.55 -9.03 -19.04
CA ASN A 403 4.91 -9.69 -17.91
C ASN A 403 4.08 -10.88 -18.40
N LYS A 404 4.32 -12.09 -17.87
CA LYS A 404 3.62 -13.34 -18.22
C LYS A 404 2.08 -13.29 -18.07
N ASN A 405 1.54 -12.27 -17.41
CA ASN A 405 0.09 -12.06 -17.29
C ASN A 405 -0.58 -11.54 -18.58
N ASN A 406 0.18 -11.27 -19.64
CA ASN A 406 -0.33 -10.77 -20.93
C ASN A 406 -0.33 -11.82 -22.06
N LYS A 407 -0.01 -13.09 -21.79
CA LYS A 407 -0.25 -14.16 -22.74
C LYS A 407 -1.73 -14.52 -22.71
N GLY A 408 -2.42 -14.10 -23.74
CA GLY A 408 -3.81 -14.09 -24.03
C GLY A 408 -4.69 -15.17 -23.38
N LYS A 409 -5.82 -14.70 -22.95
CA LYS A 409 -7.06 -15.46 -23.06
C LYS A 409 -7.71 -15.12 -24.40
#